data_20865f46b5f3618c856a10d6168cb379
#
_entry.id   20865f46b5f3618c856a10d6168cb379
#
_cell.length_a   1.000
_cell.length_b   1.000
_cell.length_c   1.000
_cell.angle_alpha   90.00
_cell.angle_beta   90.00
_cell.angle_gamma   90.00
#
_symmetry.space_group_name_H-M   'P 1'
#
loop_
_entity.id
_entity.type
_entity.pdbx_description
1 polymer ?
#
loop_
_entity_poly.entity_id
_entity_poly.type
_entity_poly.pdbx_seq_one_letter_code
_entity_poly.pdbx_strand_id
1 'polypeptide(L)'
;MNSNLLTYRFVVADNSFIVRSGLVAVLRHIPGLAATAFDVKTQESLRNYVAMHHPDVVIVNPMFDGLFDVKAFKAELKLDDTRFIALSTAM
;
A
#
# COMPACT_ATOMS: atom_id res chain seq x y z
N MET A 1 -20.69 3.12 -21.62
CA MET A 1 -20.35 3.22 -20.92
C MET A 1 -19.38 3.52 -20.61
N ASN A 2 -19.09 3.75 -20.55
CA ASN A 2 -18.16 3.87 -20.22
C ASN A 2 -17.81 4.02 -19.18
N SER A 3 -17.31 3.64 -18.89
CA SER A 3 -17.14 3.76 -17.58
C SER A 3 -15.97 4.58 -17.27
N ASN A 4 -16.17 5.61 -16.57
CA ASN A 4 -15.11 6.44 -16.12
C ASN A 4 -14.76 6.15 -14.69
N LEU A 5 -14.98 4.91 -14.25
CA LEU A 5 -14.62 4.54 -12.91
C LEU A 5 -13.11 4.46 -12.80
N LEU A 6 -12.56 5.31 -11.95
CA LEU A 6 -11.14 5.21 -11.60
C LEU A 6 -10.98 4.10 -10.59
N THR A 7 -10.21 3.11 -10.94
CA THR A 7 -9.91 2.01 -10.03
C THR A 7 -8.50 2.21 -9.49
N TYR A 8 -8.41 2.34 -8.17
CA TYR A 8 -7.12 2.50 -7.50
C TYR A 8 -6.74 1.24 -6.79
N ARG A 9 -5.47 0.91 -6.83
CA ARG A 9 -4.92 -0.25 -6.15
C ARG A 9 -4.08 0.22 -4.99
N PHE A 10 -4.46 -0.20 -3.78
CA PHE A 10 -3.74 0.12 -2.56
C PHE A 10 -3.11 -1.12 -1.98
N VAL A 11 -1.94 -0.98 -1.39
CA VAL A 11 -1.38 -2.03 -0.56
C VAL A 11 -1.01 -1.42 0.78
N VAL A 12 -1.33 -2.12 1.86
CA VAL A 12 -1.06 -1.67 3.22
C VAL A 12 -0.01 -2.58 3.83
N ALA A 13 1.11 -1.99 4.23
CA ALA A 13 2.21 -2.73 4.82
C ALA A 13 2.39 -2.30 6.28
N ASP A 14 2.04 -3.17 7.19
CA ASP A 14 2.13 -2.90 8.62
C ASP A 14 2.22 -4.20 9.39
N ASN A 15 2.82 -4.15 10.58
CA ASN A 15 2.95 -5.32 11.43
C ASN A 15 1.60 -5.73 12.04
N SER A 16 0.76 -4.78 12.31
CA SER A 16 -0.46 -5.01 13.06
C SER A 16 -1.58 -5.50 12.17
N PHE A 17 -2.10 -6.67 12.48
CA PHE A 17 -3.27 -7.19 11.77
C PHE A 17 -4.46 -6.24 11.89
N ILE A 18 -4.65 -5.65 13.07
CA ILE A 18 -5.76 -4.74 13.29
C ILE A 18 -5.64 -3.50 12.42
N VAL A 19 -4.44 -2.93 12.35
CA VAL A 19 -4.21 -1.74 11.52
C VAL A 19 -4.42 -2.09 10.05
N ARG A 20 -3.85 -3.21 9.60
CA ARG A 20 -4.03 -3.61 8.21
C ARG A 20 -5.50 -3.83 7.86
N SER A 21 -6.19 -4.57 8.69
CA SER A 21 -7.60 -4.89 8.43
C SER A 21 -8.47 -3.65 8.44
N GLY A 22 -8.21 -2.75 9.38
CA GLY A 22 -8.99 -1.50 9.47
C GLY A 22 -8.77 -0.62 8.26
N LEU A 23 -7.52 -0.47 7.82
CA LEU A 23 -7.22 0.36 6.66
C LEU A 23 -7.79 -0.25 5.38
N VAL A 24 -7.65 -1.56 5.22
CA VAL A 24 -8.20 -2.22 4.04
C VAL A 24 -9.72 -2.01 3.98
N ALA A 25 -10.40 -2.15 5.12
CA ALA A 25 -11.85 -1.97 5.16
C ALA A 25 -12.23 -0.55 4.78
N VAL A 26 -11.52 0.45 5.32
CA VAL A 26 -11.80 1.84 5.00
C VAL A 26 -11.56 2.12 3.52
N LEU A 27 -10.44 1.64 2.99
CA LEU A 27 -10.09 1.93 1.60
C LEU A 27 -11.09 1.31 0.62
N ARG A 28 -11.62 0.14 0.94
CA ARG A 28 -12.57 -0.53 0.06
C ARG A 28 -13.96 0.13 0.07
N HIS A 29 -14.20 1.00 1.02
CA HIS A 29 -15.53 1.59 1.20
C HIS A 29 -15.54 3.10 1.06
N ILE A 30 -14.57 3.67 0.34
CA ILE A 30 -14.57 5.11 0.10
C ILE A 30 -15.66 5.43 -0.92
N PRO A 31 -16.63 6.28 -0.57
CA PRO A 31 -17.72 6.61 -1.50
C PRO A 31 -17.19 7.26 -2.78
N GLY A 32 -17.73 6.82 -3.91
CA GLY A 32 -17.35 7.41 -5.19
C GLY A 32 -16.03 6.95 -5.74
N LEU A 33 -15.38 5.99 -5.07
CA LEU A 33 -14.07 5.51 -5.50
C LEU A 33 -14.09 3.99 -5.61
N ALA A 34 -13.72 3.49 -6.77
CA ALA A 34 -13.52 2.06 -6.93
C ALA A 34 -12.09 1.74 -6.51
N ALA A 35 -11.93 1.04 -5.40
CA ALA A 35 -10.61 0.76 -4.87
C ALA A 35 -10.49 -0.71 -4.50
N THR A 36 -9.33 -1.28 -4.80
CA THR A 36 -8.95 -2.58 -4.27
C THR A 36 -7.85 -2.32 -3.25
N ALA A 37 -7.85 -3.09 -2.19
CA ALA A 37 -6.86 -2.93 -1.14
C ALA A 37 -6.39 -4.30 -0.69
N PHE A 38 -5.09 -4.43 -0.55
CA PHE A 38 -4.44 -5.65 -0.14
C PHE A 38 -3.51 -5.34 1.01
N ASP A 39 -3.19 -6.32 1.83
CA ASP A 39 -2.28 -6.06 2.93
C ASP A 39 -1.16 -7.07 2.96
N VAL A 40 0.00 -6.63 3.43
CA VAL A 40 1.18 -7.47 3.55
C VAL A 40 1.85 -7.17 4.89
N LYS A 41 2.56 -8.14 5.42
CA LYS A 41 3.25 -7.98 6.70
C LYS A 41 4.75 -8.16 6.63
N THR A 42 5.31 -8.50 5.47
CA THR A 42 6.75 -8.64 5.31
C THR A 42 7.23 -7.80 4.14
N GLN A 43 8.50 -7.43 4.19
CA GLN A 43 9.08 -6.66 3.09
C GLN A 43 9.15 -7.48 1.82
N GLU A 44 9.38 -8.77 1.95
CA GLU A 44 9.40 -9.66 0.79
C GLU A 44 8.03 -9.72 0.12
N SER A 45 6.97 -9.86 0.91
CA SER A 45 5.62 -9.89 0.36
C SER A 45 5.27 -8.57 -0.33
N LEU A 46 5.71 -7.46 0.25
CA LEU A 46 5.48 -6.15 -0.36
C LEU A 46 6.20 -6.06 -1.70
N ARG A 47 7.45 -6.49 -1.76
CA ARG A 47 8.22 -6.45 -2.99
C ARG A 47 7.55 -7.28 -4.09
N ASN A 48 7.12 -8.48 -3.73
CA ASN A 48 6.47 -9.36 -4.69
C ASN A 48 5.15 -8.78 -5.18
N TYR A 49 4.37 -8.22 -4.27
CA TYR A 49 3.08 -7.63 -4.63
C TYR A 49 3.27 -6.44 -5.57
N VAL A 50 4.20 -5.55 -5.23
CA VAL A 50 4.43 -4.36 -6.04
C VAL A 50 4.94 -4.73 -7.42
N ALA A 51 5.84 -5.70 -7.51
CA ALA A 51 6.38 -6.12 -8.79
C ALA A 51 5.31 -6.74 -9.68
N MET A 52 4.36 -7.44 -9.09
CA MET A 52 3.35 -8.17 -9.85
C MET A 52 2.12 -7.34 -10.18
N HIS A 53 1.69 -6.48 -9.27
CA HIS A 53 0.40 -5.80 -9.40
C HIS A 53 0.49 -4.30 -9.64
N HIS A 54 1.66 -3.70 -9.49
CA HIS A 54 1.87 -2.27 -9.74
C HIS A 54 0.81 -1.40 -9.05
N PRO A 55 0.76 -1.41 -7.72
CA PRO A 55 -0.25 -0.63 -7.02
C PRO A 55 -0.04 0.87 -7.23
N ASP A 56 -1.13 1.61 -7.12
CA ASP A 56 -1.06 3.06 -7.24
C ASP A 56 -0.53 3.71 -5.98
N VAL A 57 -0.88 3.14 -4.82
CA VAL A 57 -0.53 3.71 -3.53
C VAL A 57 -0.07 2.62 -2.57
N VAL A 58 1.05 2.84 -1.93
CA VAL A 58 1.56 1.97 -0.87
C VAL A 58 1.48 2.74 0.44
N ILE A 59 0.71 2.23 1.38
CA ILE A 59 0.64 2.80 2.72
C ILE A 59 1.51 1.91 3.60
N VAL A 60 2.59 2.46 4.11
CA VAL A 60 3.60 1.66 4.78
C VAL A 60 3.99 2.27 6.12
N ASN A 61 4.10 1.41 7.14
CA ASN A 61 4.72 1.78 8.39
C ASN A 61 6.23 1.58 8.21
N PRO A 62 7.04 2.63 8.33
CA PRO A 62 8.49 2.50 8.08
C PRO A 62 9.19 1.49 8.97
N MET A 63 8.53 1.05 10.03
CA MET A 63 9.09 0.06 10.94
C MET A 63 8.46 -1.31 10.80
N PHE A 64 7.70 -1.52 9.72
CA PHE A 64 7.10 -2.83 9.56
C PHE A 64 8.18 -3.82 9.10
N ASP A 65 8.18 -5.00 9.69
CA ASP A 65 9.13 -6.06 9.33
C ASP A 65 10.57 -5.52 9.38
N GLY A 66 10.90 -4.76 10.44
CA GLY A 66 12.17 -4.10 10.55
C GLY A 66 12.14 -2.72 9.88
N LEU A 67 13.29 -2.10 9.78
CA LEU A 67 13.38 -0.79 9.17
C LEU A 67 13.16 -0.90 7.65
N PHE A 68 12.23 -0.14 7.14
CA PHE A 68 11.92 -0.15 5.72
C PHE A 68 12.33 1.19 5.10
N ASP A 69 13.23 1.14 4.15
CA ASP A 69 13.73 2.34 3.46
C ASP A 69 12.91 2.56 2.20
N VAL A 70 11.94 3.46 2.28
CA VAL A 70 11.05 3.75 1.16
C VAL A 70 11.84 4.24 -0.06
N LYS A 71 12.80 5.11 0.18
CA LYS A 71 13.57 5.71 -0.91
C LYS A 71 14.36 4.65 -1.70
N ALA A 72 15.02 3.77 -0.97
CA ALA A 72 15.78 2.70 -1.61
C ALA A 72 14.85 1.73 -2.34
N PHE A 73 13.70 1.44 -1.76
CA PHE A 73 12.74 0.54 -2.36
C PHE A 73 12.20 1.09 -3.67
N LYS A 74 11.85 2.38 -3.68
CA LYS A 74 11.37 3.04 -4.90
C LYS A 74 12.43 3.02 -5.99
N ALA A 75 13.66 3.29 -5.62
CA ALA A 75 14.76 3.33 -6.58
C ALA A 75 15.03 1.94 -7.16
N GLU A 76 15.03 0.94 -6.30
CA GLU A 76 15.31 -0.42 -6.71
C GLU A 76 14.28 -0.95 -7.71
N LEU A 77 13.02 -0.68 -7.46
CA LEU A 77 11.94 -1.18 -8.30
C LEU A 77 11.47 -0.18 -9.35
N LYS A 78 12.13 0.98 -9.42
CA LYS A 78 11.82 2.02 -10.41
C LYS A 78 10.36 2.43 -10.36
N LEU A 79 9.89 2.73 -9.14
CA LEU A 79 8.48 3.05 -8.90
C LEU A 79 8.24 4.55 -9.03
N ASP A 80 8.22 5.05 -10.25
CA ASP A 80 8.06 6.48 -10.48
C ASP A 80 6.62 6.94 -10.28
N ASP A 81 5.67 6.07 -10.56
CA ASP A 81 4.25 6.43 -10.51
C ASP A 81 3.53 5.95 -9.26
N THR A 82 4.19 5.20 -8.41
CA THR A 82 3.59 4.69 -7.19
C THR A 82 3.79 5.69 -6.06
N ARG A 83 2.73 6.06 -5.39
CA ARG A 83 2.79 6.98 -4.25
C ARG A 83 2.93 6.20 -2.97
N PHE A 84 3.78 6.70 -2.09
CA PHE A 84 4.00 6.09 -0.78
C PHE A 84 3.49 7.02 0.30
N ILE A 85 2.69 6.48 1.21
CA ILE A 85 2.19 7.20 2.36
C ILE A 85 2.72 6.50 3.59
N ALA A 86 3.46 7.24 4.42
CA ALA A 86 4.03 6.67 5.63
C ALA A 86 3.00 6.73 6.76
N LEU A 87 2.81 5.59 7.42
CA LEU A 87 1.99 5.53 8.60
C LEU A 87 2.88 5.72 9.80
N SER A 88 2.60 6.73 10.59
CA SER A 88 3.33 6.94 11.82
C SER A 88 2.42 6.61 12.99
N THR A 89 2.89 5.72 13.84
CA THR A 89 2.20 5.42 15.07
C THR A 89 2.90 6.06 16.26
N ALA A 90 3.83 6.94 15.98
CA ALA A 90 4.54 7.65 17.04
C ALA A 90 3.57 8.53 17.81
N MET A 91 3.70 8.53 19.09
CA MET A 91 2.85 9.34 19.94
C MET A 91 3.64 10.36 20.68
#